data_e98e4548779d859d9f1f9ab54463d794
#
_entry.id   e98e4548779d859d9f1f9ab54463d794
#
_cell.length_a   1.000
_cell.length_b   1.000
_cell.length_c   1.000
_cell.angle_alpha   90.00
_cell.angle_beta   90.00
_cell.angle_gamma   90.00
#
_symmetry.space_group_name_H-M   'P 1'
#
loop_
_entity.id
_entity.type
_entity.pdbx_description
1 polymer ?
#
loop_
_entity_poly.entity_id
_entity_poly.type
_entity_poly.pdbx_seq_one_letter_code
_entity_poly.pdbx_strand_id
1 'polypeptide(L)'
;MADDLVDGLLATPFDGSIASERALSSFTNRWIGHLRASVVPAPPDVARSGLVTLDRRAWHEVEILKFVHRHFILDRADIVMYQRGLSRALTRTVRGLTAWVTDDFDRHRVPERLRELVDLATEGYARLRAAQPVGIPVPEASEVHTLGVARGVVDYVASLSDDQALAVSEAIDGRPDRLWDIGQSL
;
A
#
# COMPACT_ATOMS: atom_id res chain seq x y z
N MET A 1 29.03 -7.17 -6.52
CA MET A 1 27.62 -7.50 -6.27
C MET A 1 27.44 -8.92 -5.79
N ALA A 2 27.85 -9.96 -6.56
CA ALA A 2 27.72 -11.36 -6.10
C ALA A 2 28.47 -11.57 -4.77
N ASP A 3 29.70 -11.11 -4.67
CA ASP A 3 30.53 -11.17 -3.46
C ASP A 3 29.87 -10.41 -2.29
N ASP A 4 29.31 -9.24 -2.52
CA ASP A 4 28.59 -8.47 -1.47
C ASP A 4 27.34 -9.18 -0.97
N LEU A 5 26.63 -9.89 -1.82
CA LEU A 5 25.47 -10.69 -1.44
C LEU A 5 25.89 -11.98 -0.72
N VAL A 6 26.83 -12.71 -1.31
CA VAL A 6 27.21 -14.05 -0.83
C VAL A 6 28.09 -13.97 0.41
N ASP A 7 29.12 -13.13 0.39
CA ASP A 7 30.07 -13.00 1.50
C ASP A 7 29.59 -12.03 2.59
N GLY A 8 28.61 -11.19 2.28
CA GLY A 8 28.04 -10.22 3.22
C GLY A 8 26.70 -10.66 3.81
N LEU A 9 25.64 -10.54 3.04
CA LEU A 9 24.27 -10.71 3.54
C LEU A 9 23.84 -12.17 3.68
N LEU A 10 24.31 -13.06 2.77
CA LEU A 10 23.89 -14.46 2.72
C LEU A 10 24.88 -15.40 3.42
N ALA A 11 26.01 -14.90 3.90
CA ALA A 11 27.03 -15.71 4.57
C ALA A 11 26.53 -16.38 5.84
N THR A 12 25.64 -15.72 6.56
CA THR A 12 24.97 -16.26 7.76
C THR A 12 23.47 -15.99 7.70
N PRO A 13 22.61 -16.93 8.11
CA PRO A 13 21.17 -16.69 8.22
C PRO A 13 20.90 -15.50 9.15
N PHE A 14 19.92 -14.69 8.80
CA PHE A 14 19.43 -13.62 9.67
C PHE A 14 18.81 -14.24 10.93
N ASP A 15 19.37 -13.90 12.10
CA ASP A 15 18.99 -14.45 13.39
C ASP A 15 18.32 -13.42 14.33
N GLY A 16 18.12 -12.19 13.84
CA GLY A 16 17.55 -11.08 14.63
C GLY A 16 18.53 -10.46 15.63
N SER A 17 19.80 -10.84 15.60
CA SER A 17 20.82 -10.24 16.47
C SER A 17 21.16 -8.81 16.02
N ILE A 18 21.69 -7.99 16.95
CA ILE A 18 22.20 -6.65 16.64
C ILE A 18 23.26 -6.69 15.54
N ALA A 19 24.07 -7.76 15.50
CA ALA A 19 25.09 -7.94 14.47
C ALA A 19 24.46 -8.14 13.09
N SER A 20 23.44 -9.00 12.96
CA SER A 20 22.75 -9.25 11.71
C SER A 20 21.93 -8.02 11.25
N GLU A 21 21.31 -7.28 12.17
CA GLU A 21 20.63 -6.02 11.85
C GLU A 21 21.60 -4.94 11.34
N ARG A 22 22.76 -4.81 11.95
CA ARG A 22 23.82 -3.89 11.49
C ARG A 22 24.34 -4.27 10.11
N ALA A 23 24.55 -5.57 9.84
CA ALA A 23 24.98 -6.06 8.54
C ALA A 23 23.92 -5.71 7.46
N LEU A 24 22.65 -5.96 7.73
CA LEU A 24 21.55 -5.63 6.84
C LEU A 24 21.45 -4.11 6.60
N SER A 25 21.52 -3.31 7.65
CA SER A 25 21.48 -1.84 7.53
C SER A 25 22.66 -1.31 6.72
N SER A 26 23.85 -1.84 6.95
CA SER A 26 25.06 -1.46 6.22
C SER A 26 24.98 -1.83 4.74
N PHE A 27 24.48 -3.02 4.44
CA PHE A 27 24.20 -3.46 3.07
C PHE A 27 23.19 -2.52 2.39
N THR A 28 22.07 -2.26 3.03
CA THR A 28 21.00 -1.40 2.51
C THR A 28 21.52 0.01 2.21
N ASN A 29 22.21 0.63 3.14
CA ASN A 29 22.76 1.98 2.97
C ASN A 29 23.77 2.07 1.82
N ARG A 30 24.63 1.07 1.65
CA ARG A 30 25.60 0.98 0.55
C ARG A 30 24.89 0.88 -0.79
N TRP A 31 23.86 0.05 -0.87
CA TRP A 31 23.07 -0.13 -2.11
C TRP A 31 22.22 1.10 -2.46
N ILE A 32 21.63 1.77 -1.48
CA ILE A 32 20.94 3.05 -1.70
C ILE A 32 21.93 4.08 -2.28
N GLY A 33 23.12 4.20 -1.71
CA GLY A 33 24.18 5.10 -2.21
C GLY A 33 24.61 4.78 -3.64
N HIS A 34 24.83 3.49 -3.94
CA HIS A 34 25.20 3.00 -5.27
C HIS A 34 24.11 3.30 -6.32
N LEU A 35 22.87 2.93 -6.03
CA LEU A 35 21.75 3.14 -6.95
C LEU A 35 21.46 4.64 -7.16
N ARG A 36 21.56 5.45 -6.12
CA ARG A 36 21.43 6.90 -6.22
C ARG A 36 22.48 7.51 -7.15
N ALA A 37 23.73 7.04 -7.07
CA ALA A 37 24.81 7.49 -7.94
C ALA A 37 24.66 7.02 -9.40
N SER A 38 23.84 5.99 -9.64
CA SER A 38 23.59 5.38 -10.95
C SER A 38 22.37 5.98 -11.68
N VAL A 39 21.73 7.01 -11.12
CA VAL A 39 20.60 7.69 -11.75
C VAL A 39 21.10 8.55 -12.91
N VAL A 40 20.50 8.34 -14.08
CA VAL A 40 20.85 9.07 -15.32
C VAL A 40 19.59 9.62 -15.98
N PRO A 41 19.70 10.66 -16.84
CA PRO A 41 18.59 11.13 -17.65
C PRO A 41 18.05 9.99 -18.53
N ALA A 42 16.73 9.81 -18.57
CA ALA A 42 16.12 8.80 -19.40
C ALA A 42 16.00 9.27 -20.85
N PRO A 43 16.30 8.41 -21.85
CA PRO A 43 15.95 8.69 -23.23
C PRO A 43 14.41 8.80 -23.37
N PRO A 44 13.90 9.70 -24.22
CA PRO A 44 12.46 9.98 -24.35
C PRO A 44 11.61 8.75 -24.69
N ASP A 45 12.19 7.75 -25.35
CA ASP A 45 11.56 6.50 -25.79
C ASP A 45 11.52 5.40 -24.73
N VAL A 46 12.29 5.54 -23.65
CA VAL A 46 12.45 4.51 -22.61
C VAL A 46 11.80 4.90 -21.27
N ALA A 47 11.50 6.17 -21.08
CA ALA A 47 10.94 6.68 -19.83
C ALA A 47 9.49 6.24 -19.63
N ARG A 48 9.28 5.20 -18.83
CA ARG A 48 7.93 4.77 -18.42
C ARG A 48 7.26 5.74 -17.42
N SER A 49 8.01 6.53 -16.67
CA SER A 49 7.49 7.28 -15.54
C SER A 49 8.23 8.57 -15.21
N GLY A 50 9.05 9.10 -16.10
CA GLY A 50 9.75 10.34 -15.81
C GLY A 50 10.98 10.60 -16.65
N LEU A 51 11.69 11.66 -16.28
CA LEU A 51 12.87 12.16 -16.99
C LEU A 51 14.18 11.43 -16.60
N VAL A 52 14.11 10.49 -15.66
CA VAL A 52 15.29 9.81 -15.13
C VAL A 52 15.09 8.28 -15.09
N THR A 53 16.19 7.57 -15.21
CA THR A 53 16.26 6.11 -15.09
C THR A 53 17.57 5.73 -14.40
N LEU A 54 17.77 4.43 -14.14
CA LEU A 54 19.07 3.91 -13.74
C LEU A 54 19.91 3.62 -15.00
N ASP A 55 21.24 3.72 -14.88
CA ASP A 55 22.11 3.19 -15.92
C ASP A 55 21.87 1.69 -16.14
N ARG A 56 22.27 1.19 -17.29
CA ARG A 56 21.98 -0.20 -17.70
C ARG A 56 22.49 -1.24 -16.69
N ARG A 57 23.65 -1.02 -16.10
CA ARG A 57 24.26 -1.95 -15.16
C ARG A 57 23.46 -1.98 -13.85
N ALA A 58 23.21 -0.81 -13.27
CA ALA A 58 22.44 -0.67 -12.05
C ALA A 58 21.00 -1.20 -12.22
N TRP A 59 20.41 -1.01 -13.40
CA TRP A 59 19.10 -1.58 -13.72
C TRP A 59 19.11 -3.12 -13.64
N HIS A 60 20.11 -3.78 -14.22
CA HIS A 60 20.25 -5.24 -14.12
C HIS A 60 20.52 -5.69 -12.68
N GLU A 61 21.31 -4.95 -11.93
CA GLU A 61 21.58 -5.23 -10.52
C GLU A 61 20.29 -5.18 -9.68
N VAL A 62 19.43 -4.19 -9.92
CA VAL A 62 18.09 -4.11 -9.29
C VAL A 62 17.21 -5.31 -9.67
N GLU A 63 17.23 -5.75 -10.92
CA GLU A 63 16.45 -6.92 -11.34
C GLU A 63 16.94 -8.22 -10.66
N ILE A 64 18.25 -8.35 -10.45
CA ILE A 64 18.79 -9.48 -9.67
C ILE A 64 18.36 -9.39 -8.20
N LEU A 65 18.42 -8.21 -7.58
CA LEU A 65 17.95 -8.04 -6.21
C LEU A 65 16.46 -8.34 -6.07
N LYS A 66 15.64 -7.91 -7.01
CA LYS A 66 14.20 -8.26 -7.06
C LYS A 66 13.98 -9.76 -7.21
N PHE A 67 14.78 -10.44 -8.07
CA PHE A 67 14.68 -11.88 -8.22
C PHE A 67 15.00 -12.60 -6.91
N VAL A 68 16.11 -12.23 -6.24
CA VAL A 68 16.50 -12.79 -4.93
C VAL A 68 15.40 -12.53 -3.90
N HIS A 69 14.93 -11.30 -3.79
CA HIS A 69 13.88 -10.94 -2.85
C HIS A 69 12.58 -11.72 -3.11
N ARG A 70 12.16 -11.82 -4.37
CA ARG A 70 10.98 -12.59 -4.73
C ARG A 70 11.12 -14.05 -4.37
N HIS A 71 12.20 -14.69 -4.83
CA HIS A 71 12.38 -16.14 -4.70
C HIS A 71 12.60 -16.58 -3.25
N PHE A 72 13.42 -15.85 -2.48
CA PHE A 72 13.81 -16.26 -1.13
C PHE A 72 12.95 -15.68 -0.02
N ILE A 73 12.19 -14.62 -0.29
CA ILE A 73 11.37 -13.94 0.70
C ILE A 73 9.89 -14.03 0.32
N LEU A 74 9.49 -13.44 -0.81
CA LEU A 74 8.07 -13.30 -1.14
C LEU A 74 7.38 -14.62 -1.48
N ASP A 75 8.09 -15.57 -2.09
CA ASP A 75 7.55 -16.87 -2.49
C ASP A 75 7.54 -17.89 -1.33
N ARG A 76 7.94 -17.51 -0.12
CA ARG A 76 7.82 -18.37 1.06
C ARG A 76 6.35 -18.62 1.40
N ALA A 77 6.01 -19.87 1.65
CA ALA A 77 4.63 -20.30 1.87
C ALA A 77 3.96 -19.61 3.07
N ASP A 78 4.71 -19.36 4.17
CA ASP A 78 4.25 -18.65 5.35
C ASP A 78 3.89 -17.19 5.03
N ILE A 79 4.75 -16.50 4.29
CA ILE A 79 4.52 -15.11 3.87
C ILE A 79 3.36 -15.02 2.88
N VAL A 80 3.32 -15.91 1.89
CA VAL A 80 2.22 -15.94 0.90
C VAL A 80 0.88 -16.20 1.58
N MET A 81 0.83 -17.10 2.55
CA MET A 81 -0.39 -17.39 3.30
C MET A 81 -0.84 -16.17 4.12
N TYR A 82 0.09 -15.50 4.81
CA TYR A 82 -0.19 -14.28 5.55
C TYR A 82 -0.71 -13.16 4.65
N GLN A 83 -0.03 -12.90 3.53
CA GLN A 83 -0.47 -11.89 2.56
C GLN A 83 -1.85 -12.18 1.97
N ARG A 84 -2.16 -13.46 1.70
CA ARG A 84 -3.52 -13.87 1.26
C ARG A 84 -4.57 -13.61 2.32
N GLY A 85 -4.24 -13.85 3.58
CA GLY A 85 -5.10 -13.54 4.73
C GLY A 85 -5.41 -12.06 4.81
N LEU A 86 -4.37 -11.21 4.80
CA LEU A 86 -4.51 -9.76 4.80
C LEU A 86 -5.30 -9.23 3.60
N SER A 87 -5.00 -9.71 2.40
CA SER A 87 -5.72 -9.30 1.19
C SER A 87 -7.23 -9.61 1.28
N ARG A 88 -7.58 -10.76 1.84
CA ARG A 88 -9.00 -11.13 2.08
C ARG A 88 -9.64 -10.25 3.15
N ALA A 89 -8.94 -9.98 4.24
CA ALA A 89 -9.43 -9.10 5.31
C ALA A 89 -9.71 -7.71 4.74
N LEU A 90 -8.73 -7.07 4.08
CA LEU A 90 -8.90 -5.76 3.48
C LEU A 90 -10.03 -5.71 2.44
N THR A 91 -10.13 -6.73 1.58
CA THR A 91 -11.21 -6.80 0.57
C THR A 91 -12.58 -6.86 1.24
N ARG A 92 -12.72 -7.63 2.30
CA ARG A 92 -13.98 -7.71 3.06
C ARG A 92 -14.30 -6.42 3.78
N THR A 93 -13.30 -5.80 4.40
CA THR A 93 -13.44 -4.51 5.08
C THR A 93 -13.94 -3.44 4.12
N VAL A 94 -13.27 -3.28 2.97
CA VAL A 94 -13.69 -2.31 1.95
C VAL A 94 -15.13 -2.58 1.48
N ARG A 95 -15.47 -3.83 1.18
CA ARG A 95 -16.84 -4.20 0.75
C ARG A 95 -17.88 -3.93 1.83
N GLY A 96 -17.58 -4.32 3.08
CA GLY A 96 -18.48 -4.11 4.21
C GLY A 96 -18.72 -2.64 4.52
N LEU A 97 -17.66 -1.83 4.56
CA LEU A 97 -17.77 -0.39 4.74
C LEU A 97 -18.50 0.29 3.59
N THR A 98 -18.23 -0.12 2.33
CA THR A 98 -18.96 0.40 1.17
C THR A 98 -20.45 0.09 1.26
N ALA A 99 -20.80 -1.16 1.59
CA ALA A 99 -22.19 -1.54 1.79
C ALA A 99 -22.86 -0.71 2.90
N TRP A 100 -22.17 -0.52 4.02
CA TRP A 100 -22.69 0.25 5.16
C TRP A 100 -22.91 1.73 4.82
N VAL A 101 -21.95 2.39 4.18
CA VAL A 101 -22.06 3.80 3.74
C VAL A 101 -23.21 4.01 2.75
N THR A 102 -23.51 3.00 1.92
CA THR A 102 -24.56 3.07 0.88
C THR A 102 -25.92 2.54 1.36
N ASP A 103 -26.00 2.01 2.60
CA ASP A 103 -27.26 1.54 3.18
C ASP A 103 -28.12 2.72 3.63
N ASP A 104 -29.25 2.91 2.99
CA ASP A 104 -30.17 4.03 3.29
C ASP A 104 -30.71 4.02 4.74
N PHE A 105 -30.78 2.84 5.35
CA PHE A 105 -31.28 2.70 6.72
C PHE A 105 -30.21 2.98 7.76
N ASP A 106 -28.96 2.53 7.57
CA ASP A 106 -27.94 2.48 8.61
C ASP A 106 -26.72 3.41 8.35
N ARG A 107 -26.64 4.06 7.20
CA ARG A 107 -25.53 4.96 6.81
C ARG A 107 -25.26 6.11 7.79
N HIS A 108 -26.27 6.53 8.56
CA HIS A 108 -26.10 7.60 9.54
C HIS A 108 -25.29 7.17 10.78
N ARG A 109 -25.03 5.87 10.94
CA ARG A 109 -24.31 5.27 12.07
C ARG A 109 -22.86 4.92 11.75
N VAL A 110 -22.40 5.16 10.50
CA VAL A 110 -20.99 4.94 10.13
C VAL A 110 -20.08 5.88 10.94
N PRO A 111 -18.81 5.50 11.16
CA PRO A 111 -17.83 6.36 11.81
C PRO A 111 -17.78 7.75 11.17
N GLU A 112 -17.76 8.80 12.00
CA GLU A 112 -17.75 10.20 11.52
C GLU A 112 -16.63 10.45 10.50
N ARG A 113 -15.42 10.01 10.82
CA ARG A 113 -14.26 10.15 9.93
C ARG A 113 -14.47 9.49 8.56
N LEU A 114 -15.14 8.33 8.51
CA LEU A 114 -15.47 7.69 7.24
C LEU A 114 -16.42 8.55 6.42
N ARG A 115 -17.45 9.11 7.05
CA ARG A 115 -18.42 10.01 6.40
C ARG A 115 -17.73 11.25 5.84
N GLU A 116 -16.90 11.91 6.65
CA GLU A 116 -16.13 13.10 6.22
C GLU A 116 -15.23 12.81 5.02
N LEU A 117 -14.56 11.65 4.99
CA LEU A 117 -13.71 11.26 3.87
C LEU A 117 -14.52 11.00 2.60
N VAL A 118 -15.71 10.42 2.72
CA VAL A 118 -16.63 10.22 1.59
C VAL A 118 -17.12 11.56 1.05
N ASP A 119 -17.51 12.47 1.91
CA ASP A 119 -17.97 13.81 1.52
C ASP A 119 -16.84 14.60 0.84
N LEU A 120 -15.65 14.60 1.44
CA LEU A 120 -14.47 15.27 0.88
C LEU A 120 -14.09 14.72 -0.51
N ALA A 121 -14.12 13.38 -0.67
CA ALA A 121 -13.83 12.75 -1.94
C ALA A 121 -14.90 13.05 -3.00
N THR A 122 -16.18 13.04 -2.61
CA THR A 122 -17.31 13.37 -3.49
C THR A 122 -17.22 14.81 -3.99
N GLU A 123 -16.94 15.77 -3.09
CA GLU A 123 -16.68 17.15 -3.48
C GLU A 123 -15.45 17.29 -4.39
N GLY A 124 -14.39 16.52 -4.12
CA GLY A 124 -13.19 16.49 -4.96
C GLY A 124 -13.50 16.08 -6.40
N TYR A 125 -14.27 15.00 -6.59
CA TYR A 125 -14.71 14.57 -7.91
C TYR A 125 -15.69 15.55 -8.57
N ALA A 126 -16.58 16.19 -7.81
CA ALA A 126 -17.45 17.24 -8.34
C ALA A 126 -16.66 18.45 -8.84
N ARG A 127 -15.64 18.89 -8.09
CA ARG A 127 -14.72 19.96 -8.51
C ARG A 127 -13.90 19.58 -9.73
N LEU A 128 -13.37 18.34 -9.79
CA LEU A 128 -12.65 17.83 -10.96
C LEU A 128 -13.53 17.87 -12.20
N ARG A 129 -14.79 17.44 -12.06
CA ARG A 129 -15.76 17.48 -13.14
C ARG A 129 -16.06 18.90 -13.61
N ALA A 130 -16.20 19.85 -12.70
CA ALA A 130 -16.45 21.26 -13.05
C ALA A 130 -15.23 21.90 -13.76
N ALA A 131 -14.01 21.54 -13.36
CA ALA A 131 -12.79 22.10 -13.89
C ALA A 131 -12.38 21.55 -15.27
N GLN A 132 -12.82 20.35 -15.63
CA GLN A 132 -12.52 19.66 -16.89
C GLN A 132 -11.05 19.80 -17.38
N PRO A 133 -10.06 19.42 -16.56
CA PRO A 133 -8.64 19.61 -16.93
C PRO A 133 -8.28 18.77 -18.15
N VAL A 134 -7.46 19.33 -19.02
CA VAL A 134 -7.00 18.66 -20.23
C VAL A 134 -6.11 17.45 -19.88
N GLY A 135 -6.40 16.30 -20.49
CA GLY A 135 -5.58 15.07 -20.33
C GLY A 135 -5.85 14.27 -19.07
N ILE A 136 -6.79 14.67 -18.21
CA ILE A 136 -7.22 13.91 -17.04
C ILE A 136 -8.64 13.38 -17.29
N PRO A 137 -8.88 12.06 -17.09
CA PRO A 137 -10.22 11.52 -17.18
C PRO A 137 -11.16 12.19 -16.16
N VAL A 138 -12.31 12.65 -16.63
CA VAL A 138 -13.31 13.34 -15.82
C VAL A 138 -14.52 12.45 -15.65
N PRO A 139 -15.01 12.22 -14.41
CA PRO A 139 -16.15 11.34 -14.17
C PRO A 139 -17.46 11.93 -14.73
N GLU A 140 -18.38 11.07 -15.14
CA GLU A 140 -19.74 11.45 -15.44
C GLU A 140 -20.49 11.90 -14.16
N ALA A 141 -21.56 12.68 -14.33
CA ALA A 141 -22.32 13.19 -13.18
C ALA A 141 -22.86 12.06 -12.28
N SER A 142 -23.30 10.96 -12.88
CA SER A 142 -23.81 9.77 -12.20
C SER A 142 -22.73 8.98 -11.44
N GLU A 143 -21.46 9.15 -11.80
CA GLU A 143 -20.34 8.42 -11.22
C GLU A 143 -19.73 9.15 -10.01
N VAL A 144 -19.94 10.47 -9.89
CA VAL A 144 -19.29 11.31 -8.87
C VAL A 144 -19.50 10.75 -7.46
N HIS A 145 -20.73 10.41 -7.10
CA HIS A 145 -21.03 9.87 -5.75
C HIS A 145 -20.41 8.48 -5.56
N THR A 146 -20.52 7.59 -6.52
CA THR A 146 -19.96 6.23 -6.45
C THR A 146 -18.45 6.27 -6.30
N LEU A 147 -17.76 7.13 -7.06
CA LEU A 147 -16.32 7.33 -6.96
C LEU A 147 -15.94 7.99 -5.62
N GLY A 148 -16.75 8.91 -5.13
CA GLY A 148 -16.59 9.54 -3.82
C GLY A 148 -16.64 8.51 -2.69
N VAL A 149 -17.65 7.65 -2.68
CA VAL A 149 -17.77 6.53 -1.73
C VAL A 149 -16.57 5.59 -1.84
N ALA A 150 -16.23 5.14 -3.04
CA ALA A 150 -15.13 4.22 -3.25
C ALA A 150 -13.80 4.81 -2.74
N ARG A 151 -13.52 6.07 -3.06
CA ARG A 151 -12.31 6.76 -2.63
C ARG A 151 -12.30 7.00 -1.12
N GLY A 152 -13.38 7.51 -0.54
CA GLY A 152 -13.47 7.78 0.90
C GLY A 152 -13.29 6.52 1.74
N VAL A 153 -13.87 5.39 1.33
CA VAL A 153 -13.68 4.09 2.00
C VAL A 153 -12.22 3.63 1.90
N VAL A 154 -11.59 3.75 0.74
CA VAL A 154 -10.18 3.38 0.57
C VAL A 154 -9.27 4.27 1.43
N ASP A 155 -9.49 5.58 1.44
CA ASP A 155 -8.71 6.53 2.24
C ASP A 155 -8.91 6.28 3.75
N TYR A 156 -10.12 5.92 4.18
CA TYR A 156 -10.39 5.52 5.56
C TYR A 156 -9.57 4.28 5.95
N VAL A 157 -9.68 3.19 5.16
CA VAL A 157 -8.96 1.94 5.42
C VAL A 157 -7.44 2.16 5.39
N ALA A 158 -6.93 2.96 4.45
CA ALA A 158 -5.51 3.29 4.36
C ALA A 158 -5.00 4.17 5.53
N SER A 159 -5.89 4.83 6.27
CA SER A 159 -5.52 5.62 7.44
C SER A 159 -5.44 4.81 8.74
N LEU A 160 -5.87 3.55 8.71
CA LEU A 160 -5.79 2.64 9.86
C LEU A 160 -4.39 2.02 9.96
N SER A 161 -3.96 1.71 11.18
CA SER A 161 -2.84 0.80 11.37
C SER A 161 -3.23 -0.64 11.00
N ASP A 162 -2.25 -1.53 10.82
CA ASP A 162 -2.51 -2.93 10.49
C ASP A 162 -3.43 -3.61 11.53
N ASP A 163 -3.19 -3.36 12.81
CA ASP A 163 -4.01 -3.91 13.91
C ASP A 163 -5.44 -3.34 13.89
N GLN A 164 -5.58 -2.04 13.64
CA GLN A 164 -6.90 -1.42 13.50
C GLN A 164 -7.66 -1.96 12.28
N ALA A 165 -6.99 -2.12 11.15
CA ALA A 165 -7.59 -2.66 9.94
C ALA A 165 -8.08 -4.12 10.14
N LEU A 166 -7.31 -4.94 10.86
CA LEU A 166 -7.71 -6.29 11.23
C LEU A 166 -8.90 -6.28 12.19
N ALA A 167 -8.87 -5.44 13.22
CA ALA A 167 -9.97 -5.31 14.18
C ALA A 167 -11.28 -4.87 13.51
N VAL A 168 -11.21 -3.90 12.58
CA VAL A 168 -12.38 -3.47 11.78
C VAL A 168 -12.87 -4.60 10.89
N SER A 169 -11.95 -5.37 10.27
CA SER A 169 -12.32 -6.55 9.45
C SER A 169 -13.09 -7.58 10.27
N GLU A 170 -12.63 -7.90 11.47
CA GLU A 170 -13.27 -8.85 12.39
C GLU A 170 -14.62 -8.35 12.85
N ALA A 171 -14.74 -7.07 13.19
CA ALA A 171 -16.00 -6.44 13.58
C ALA A 171 -17.06 -6.52 12.46
N ILE A 172 -16.66 -6.22 11.22
CA ILE A 172 -17.54 -6.29 10.03
C ILE A 172 -17.96 -7.73 9.74
N ASP A 173 -17.06 -8.70 9.98
CA ASP A 173 -17.35 -10.14 9.82
C ASP A 173 -18.22 -10.70 10.98
N GLY A 174 -18.57 -9.90 11.98
CA GLY A 174 -19.32 -10.33 13.15
C GLY A 174 -18.53 -11.22 14.10
N ARG A 175 -17.22 -11.08 14.13
CA ARG A 175 -16.28 -11.82 14.98
C ARG A 175 -15.39 -10.92 15.84
N PRO A 176 -15.92 -9.88 16.48
CA PRO A 176 -15.09 -9.06 17.34
C PRO A 176 -14.71 -9.84 18.60
N ASP A 177 -13.43 -9.96 18.88
CA ASP A 177 -12.95 -10.48 20.17
C ASP A 177 -13.38 -9.59 21.34
N ARG A 178 -13.62 -8.30 21.03
CA ARG A 178 -14.14 -7.33 21.99
C ARG A 178 -15.17 -6.44 21.30
N LEU A 179 -16.39 -6.41 21.84
CA LEU A 179 -17.45 -5.52 21.35
C LEU A 179 -17.16 -4.03 21.66
N TRP A 180 -16.34 -3.76 22.69
CA TRP A 180 -16.03 -2.41 23.14
C TRP A 180 -14.62 -2.36 23.75
N ASP A 181 -13.75 -1.54 23.22
CA ASP A 181 -12.61 -0.99 23.96
C ASP A 181 -13.03 0.41 24.43
N ILE A 182 -13.37 0.54 25.73
CA ILE A 182 -13.74 1.82 26.33
C ILE A 182 -12.56 2.77 26.17
N GLY A 183 -12.67 3.77 25.29
CA GLY A 183 -11.67 4.81 25.10
C GLY A 183 -10.91 4.80 23.77
N GLN A 184 -11.16 3.87 22.86
CA GLN A 184 -10.68 3.97 21.48
C GLN A 184 -11.81 4.52 20.60
N SER A 185 -11.72 5.79 20.23
CA SER A 185 -12.49 6.32 19.10
C SER A 185 -11.89 5.78 17.80
N LEU A 186 -12.69 5.06 17.03
CA LEU A 186 -12.39 4.75 15.63
C LEU A 186 -12.32 6.01 14.78
#